data_a68fcb70616335ed91ed3c8eaf3dfa9d
#
_entry.id   a68fcb70616335ed91ed3c8eaf3dfa9d
#
_cell.length_a   1.000
_cell.length_b   1.000
_cell.length_c   1.000
_cell.angle_alpha   90.00
_cell.angle_beta   90.00
_cell.angle_gamma   90.00
#
_symmetry.space_group_name_H-M   'P 1'
#
loop_
_entity.id
_entity.type
_entity.pdbx_description
1 polymer ?
#
loop_
_entity_poly.entity_id
_entity_poly.type
_entity_poly.pdbx_seq_one_letter_code
_entity_poly.pdbx_strand_id
1 'polypeptide(L)'
;MEQANAIELKNITKRFGEVVANDSVDLSVKHGEILSVLGENGSGKTTLMNMISGIYFPDEGQIFVDGEEVSICSPKDSFALGIGMIHQHFKLVDVLTAAENIILGLEGKSVLDMKKVVQDIQEVTERYGFELDTNQKIYDMSVSQKQT
;
A
#
# COMPACT_ATOMS: atom_id res chain seq x y z
N MET A 1 5.48 -28.96 6.54
CA MET A 1 5.36 -27.79 7.43
C MET A 1 4.29 -26.92 6.82
N GLU A 2 3.23 -26.62 7.57
CA GLU A 2 2.19 -25.71 7.13
C GLU A 2 2.81 -24.31 6.99
N GLN A 3 2.64 -23.70 5.82
CA GLN A 3 3.23 -22.40 5.53
C GLN A 3 2.43 -21.37 6.33
N ALA A 4 3.10 -20.56 7.17
CA ALA A 4 2.46 -19.54 7.98
C ALA A 4 1.77 -18.49 7.10
N ASN A 5 0.63 -17.97 7.55
CA ASN A 5 -0.05 -16.88 6.87
C ASN A 5 0.74 -15.58 7.07
N ALA A 6 1.01 -14.87 5.98
CA ALA A 6 1.58 -13.53 6.02
C ALA A 6 0.55 -12.54 6.54
N ILE A 7 -0.71 -12.68 6.08
CA ILE A 7 -1.85 -11.90 6.57
C ILE A 7 -3.08 -12.79 6.70
N GLU A 8 -3.87 -12.55 7.74
CA GLU A 8 -5.15 -13.24 7.96
C GLU A 8 -6.19 -12.26 8.47
N LEU A 9 -7.35 -12.29 7.88
CA LEU A 9 -8.53 -11.51 8.25
C LEU A 9 -9.58 -12.48 8.80
N LYS A 10 -10.16 -12.18 9.94
CA LYS A 10 -11.21 -13.01 10.57
C LYS A 10 -12.46 -12.20 10.86
N ASN A 11 -13.57 -12.61 10.28
CA ASN A 11 -14.89 -12.02 10.49
C ASN A 11 -14.93 -10.50 10.26
N ILE A 12 -14.19 -10.02 9.27
CA ILE A 12 -14.08 -8.59 8.98
C ILE A 12 -15.40 -8.03 8.47
N THR A 13 -15.94 -7.08 9.22
CA THR A 13 -17.15 -6.36 8.84
C THR A 13 -16.87 -4.86 8.74
N LYS A 14 -17.37 -4.23 7.66
CA LYS A 14 -17.30 -2.78 7.45
C LYS A 14 -18.62 -2.23 6.98
N ARG A 15 -19.11 -1.19 7.69
CA ARG A 15 -20.36 -0.49 7.39
C ARG A 15 -20.09 0.99 7.10
N PHE A 16 -20.83 1.54 6.17
CA PHE A 16 -20.89 2.97 5.90
C PHE A 16 -22.36 3.41 6.02
N GLY A 17 -22.75 3.87 7.20
CA GLY A 17 -24.15 4.10 7.53
C GLY A 17 -24.98 2.81 7.41
N GLU A 18 -25.97 2.79 6.53
CA GLU A 18 -26.83 1.62 6.30
C GLU A 18 -26.21 0.60 5.33
N VAL A 19 -25.13 0.98 4.64
CA VAL A 19 -24.50 0.11 3.63
C VAL A 19 -23.46 -0.78 4.30
N VAL A 20 -23.64 -2.10 4.23
CA VAL A 20 -22.65 -3.09 4.64
C VAL A 20 -21.73 -3.39 3.43
N ALA A 21 -20.52 -2.87 3.47
CA ALA A 21 -19.55 -3.05 2.39
C ALA A 21 -18.81 -4.40 2.46
N ASN A 22 -18.54 -4.86 3.67
CA ASN A 22 -18.01 -6.19 3.95
C ASN A 22 -18.78 -6.76 5.14
N ASP A 23 -19.14 -8.04 5.10
CA ASP A 23 -19.90 -8.72 6.15
C ASP A 23 -19.22 -10.04 6.49
N SER A 24 -18.64 -10.12 7.68
CA SER A 24 -17.97 -11.30 8.24
C SER A 24 -16.99 -11.97 7.27
N VAL A 25 -16.15 -11.16 6.59
CA VAL A 25 -15.22 -11.64 5.56
C VAL A 25 -13.99 -12.27 6.20
N ASP A 26 -13.70 -13.52 5.81
CA ASP A 26 -12.45 -14.21 6.11
C ASP A 26 -11.55 -14.22 4.87
N LEU A 27 -10.26 -13.93 5.06
CA LEU A 27 -9.24 -13.98 4.01
C LEU A 27 -7.91 -14.41 4.64
N SER A 28 -7.17 -15.25 3.96
CA SER A 28 -5.79 -15.55 4.35
C SER A 28 -4.87 -15.55 3.15
N VAL A 29 -3.66 -15.03 3.33
CA VAL A 29 -2.60 -15.00 2.32
C VAL A 29 -1.34 -15.56 2.96
N LYS A 30 -0.74 -16.58 2.33
CA LYS A 30 0.50 -17.21 2.81
C LYS A 30 1.73 -16.43 2.34
N HIS A 31 2.85 -16.61 3.03
CA HIS A 31 4.12 -16.08 2.53
C HIS A 31 4.44 -16.60 1.12
N GLY A 32 4.81 -15.67 0.21
CA GLY A 32 5.14 -15.99 -1.19
C GLY A 32 3.93 -16.32 -2.07
N GLU A 33 2.70 -16.18 -1.56
CA GLU A 33 1.48 -16.41 -2.31
C GLU A 33 1.08 -15.17 -3.13
N ILE A 34 0.55 -15.40 -4.32
CA ILE A 34 -0.15 -14.40 -5.12
C ILE A 34 -1.64 -14.72 -5.09
N LEU A 35 -2.40 -13.93 -4.35
CA LEU A 35 -3.86 -14.07 -4.23
C LEU A 35 -4.59 -13.05 -5.09
N SER A 36 -5.49 -13.52 -5.97
CA SER A 36 -6.35 -12.65 -6.75
C SER A 36 -7.75 -12.59 -6.15
N VAL A 37 -8.20 -11.38 -5.80
CA VAL A 37 -9.55 -11.13 -5.29
C VAL A 37 -10.44 -10.69 -6.45
N LEU A 38 -11.38 -11.57 -6.85
CA LEU A 38 -12.31 -11.34 -7.95
C LEU A 38 -13.71 -11.03 -7.42
N GLY A 39 -14.48 -10.27 -8.18
CA GLY A 39 -15.87 -9.93 -7.87
C GLY A 39 -16.36 -8.72 -8.69
N GLU A 40 -17.65 -8.49 -8.68
CA GLU A 40 -18.29 -7.38 -9.39
C GLU A 40 -17.90 -6.01 -8.82
N ASN A 41 -18.14 -4.94 -9.57
CA ASN A 41 -17.96 -3.58 -9.06
C ASN A 41 -18.93 -3.33 -7.90
N GLY A 42 -18.40 -2.78 -6.80
CA GLY A 42 -19.19 -2.55 -5.58
C GLY A 42 -19.23 -3.74 -4.61
N SER A 43 -18.59 -4.87 -4.90
CA SER A 43 -18.58 -6.05 -4.01
C SER A 43 -17.66 -5.94 -2.78
N GLY A 44 -17.19 -4.74 -2.43
CA GLY A 44 -16.40 -4.52 -1.22
C GLY A 44 -14.89 -4.78 -1.33
N LYS A 45 -14.35 -5.21 -2.49
CA LYS A 45 -12.91 -5.51 -2.65
C LYS A 45 -12.00 -4.34 -2.26
N THR A 46 -12.29 -3.16 -2.82
CA THR A 46 -11.50 -1.94 -2.51
C THR A 46 -11.62 -1.56 -1.04
N THR A 47 -12.78 -1.76 -0.43
CA THR A 47 -12.99 -1.52 1.00
C THR A 47 -12.14 -2.45 1.83
N LEU A 48 -12.08 -3.75 1.48
CA LEU A 48 -11.26 -4.74 2.16
C LEU A 48 -9.77 -4.38 2.07
N MET A 49 -9.28 -4.03 0.87
CA MET A 49 -7.89 -3.61 0.68
C MET A 49 -7.56 -2.30 1.42
N ASN A 50 -8.50 -1.36 1.47
CA ASN A 50 -8.34 -0.12 2.23
C ASN A 50 -8.28 -0.36 3.75
N MET A 51 -8.90 -1.40 4.28
CA MET A 51 -8.75 -1.77 5.70
C MET A 51 -7.36 -2.33 5.98
N ILE A 52 -6.85 -3.19 5.10
CA ILE A 52 -5.48 -3.74 5.23
C ILE A 52 -4.43 -2.63 5.12
N SER A 53 -4.66 -1.63 4.29
CA SER A 53 -3.74 -0.49 4.12
C SER A 53 -3.92 0.64 5.14
N GLY A 54 -4.84 0.50 6.11
CA GLY A 54 -5.05 1.48 7.17
C GLY A 54 -5.77 2.76 6.74
N ILE A 55 -6.43 2.77 5.58
CA ILE A 55 -7.29 3.89 5.14
C ILE A 55 -8.64 3.85 5.83
N TYR A 56 -9.17 2.64 6.03
CA TYR A 56 -10.36 2.37 6.84
C TYR A 56 -10.00 1.40 7.97
N PHE A 57 -10.82 1.36 9.03
CA PHE A 57 -10.73 0.29 10.03
C PHE A 57 -11.97 -0.57 9.98
N PRO A 58 -11.86 -1.87 10.26
CA PRO A 58 -13.02 -2.73 10.42
C PRO A 58 -13.88 -2.26 11.62
N ASP A 59 -15.19 -2.43 11.49
CA ASP A 59 -16.11 -2.19 12.60
C ASP A 59 -16.17 -3.42 13.49
N GLU A 60 -15.95 -4.62 12.90
CA GLU A 60 -15.89 -5.91 13.61
C GLU A 60 -14.84 -6.81 12.94
N GLY A 61 -14.32 -7.78 13.70
CA GLY A 61 -13.32 -8.74 13.23
C GLY A 61 -11.91 -8.40 13.66
N GLN A 62 -10.96 -9.23 13.22
CA GLN A 62 -9.54 -9.16 13.63
C GLN A 62 -8.63 -9.31 12.43
N ILE A 63 -7.51 -8.59 12.46
CA ILE A 63 -6.44 -8.69 11.46
C ILE A 63 -5.22 -9.29 12.14
N PHE A 64 -4.59 -10.27 11.49
CA PHE A 64 -3.35 -10.88 11.93
C PHE A 64 -2.29 -10.70 10.85
N VAL A 65 -1.07 -10.39 11.28
CA VAL A 65 0.13 -10.34 10.43
C VAL A 65 1.16 -11.25 11.08
N ASP A 66 1.69 -12.19 10.31
CA ASP A 66 2.63 -13.22 10.77
C ASP A 66 2.13 -13.99 12.02
N GLY A 67 0.81 -14.15 12.13
CA GLY A 67 0.14 -14.87 13.22
C GLY A 67 -0.09 -14.01 14.48
N GLU A 68 0.35 -12.76 14.51
CA GLU A 68 0.11 -11.82 15.61
C GLU A 68 -1.09 -10.93 15.29
N GLU A 69 -2.01 -10.78 16.26
CA GLU A 69 -3.12 -9.86 16.11
C GLU A 69 -2.63 -8.41 16.13
N VAL A 70 -3.03 -7.64 15.12
CA VAL A 70 -2.60 -6.27 14.92
C VAL A 70 -3.79 -5.32 14.79
N SER A 71 -3.58 -4.06 15.21
CA SER A 71 -4.55 -2.98 14.99
C SER A 71 -3.95 -1.99 13.99
N ILE A 72 -4.52 -1.94 12.79
CA ILE A 72 -4.09 -1.04 11.72
C ILE A 72 -5.01 0.18 11.73
N CYS A 73 -4.55 1.28 12.35
CA CYS A 73 -5.33 2.51 12.52
C CYS A 73 -4.90 3.62 11.55
N SER A 74 -3.83 3.41 10.81
CA SER A 74 -3.31 4.38 9.84
C SER A 74 -2.47 3.68 8.76
N PRO A 75 -2.23 4.34 7.59
CA PRO A 75 -1.28 3.84 6.60
C PRO A 75 0.15 3.68 7.14
N LYS A 76 0.53 4.43 8.17
CA LYS A 76 1.84 4.26 8.83
C LYS A 76 1.94 2.94 9.58
N ASP A 77 0.86 2.53 10.26
CA ASP A 77 0.84 1.24 10.96
C ASP A 77 0.95 0.09 9.97
N SER A 78 0.19 0.16 8.86
CA SER A 78 0.26 -0.79 7.76
C SER A 78 1.69 -0.89 7.20
N PHE A 79 2.31 0.25 6.93
CA PHE A 79 3.67 0.32 6.42
C PHE A 79 4.71 -0.24 7.41
N ALA A 80 4.55 0.04 8.72
CA ALA A 80 5.42 -0.51 9.77
C ALA A 80 5.35 -2.04 9.87
N LEU A 81 4.20 -2.63 9.49
CA LEU A 81 3.98 -4.08 9.39
C LEU A 81 4.48 -4.67 8.04
N GLY A 82 5.11 -3.86 7.18
CA GLY A 82 5.60 -4.29 5.88
C GLY A 82 4.52 -4.40 4.80
N ILE A 83 3.34 -3.82 5.02
CA ILE A 83 2.24 -3.84 4.06
C ILE A 83 2.27 -2.56 3.24
N GLY A 84 2.49 -2.67 1.93
CA GLY A 84 2.40 -1.59 0.97
C GLY A 84 1.16 -1.71 0.09
N MET A 85 0.61 -0.58 -0.36
CA MET A 85 -0.53 -0.54 -1.28
C MET A 85 -0.22 0.30 -2.51
N ILE A 86 -0.49 -0.27 -3.69
CA ILE A 86 -0.46 0.47 -4.95
C ILE A 86 -1.90 0.85 -5.29
N HIS A 87 -2.16 2.15 -5.38
CA HIS A 87 -3.48 2.67 -5.72
C HIS A 87 -3.76 2.58 -7.21
N GLN A 88 -5.00 2.29 -7.57
CA GLN A 88 -5.46 2.26 -8.97
C GLN A 88 -5.27 3.62 -9.67
N HIS A 89 -5.41 4.73 -8.95
CA HIS A 89 -5.13 6.07 -9.43
C HIS A 89 -3.88 6.60 -8.72
N PHE A 90 -2.96 7.17 -9.48
CA PHE A 90 -1.74 7.74 -8.94
C PHE A 90 -2.06 8.83 -7.93
N LYS A 91 -1.45 8.72 -6.76
CA LYS A 91 -1.53 9.73 -5.68
C LYS A 91 -0.29 10.63 -5.70
N LEU A 92 0.17 10.97 -6.92
CA LEU A 92 1.36 11.79 -7.11
C LEU A 92 1.04 13.28 -7.00
N VAL A 93 1.99 14.03 -6.48
CA VAL A 93 1.92 15.49 -6.39
C VAL A 93 2.59 16.07 -7.63
N ASP A 94 1.79 16.62 -8.54
CA ASP A 94 2.24 17.03 -9.88
C ASP A 94 3.37 18.07 -9.88
N VAL A 95 3.38 18.98 -8.91
CA VAL A 95 4.39 20.07 -8.82
C VAL A 95 5.73 19.62 -8.25
N LEU A 96 5.81 18.42 -7.69
CA LEU A 96 7.03 17.83 -7.15
C LEU A 96 7.75 17.02 -8.22
N THR A 97 9.06 16.80 -8.03
CA THR A 97 9.86 15.88 -8.84
C THR A 97 9.55 14.41 -8.49
N ALA A 98 10.03 13.48 -9.32
CA ALA A 98 9.93 12.05 -9.03
C ALA A 98 10.60 11.71 -7.69
N ALA A 99 11.81 12.19 -7.46
CA ALA A 99 12.53 11.96 -6.21
C ALA A 99 11.76 12.50 -4.99
N GLU A 100 11.20 13.71 -5.08
CA GLU A 100 10.41 14.31 -4.01
C GLU A 100 9.13 13.52 -3.72
N ASN A 101 8.46 12.99 -4.76
CA ASN A 101 7.29 12.15 -4.58
C ASN A 101 7.61 10.81 -3.92
N ILE A 102 8.74 10.17 -4.30
CA ILE A 102 9.15 8.87 -3.75
C ILE A 102 9.41 8.96 -2.25
N ILE A 103 10.01 10.06 -1.78
CA ILE A 103 10.32 10.22 -0.35
C ILE A 103 9.17 10.83 0.45
N LEU A 104 8.10 11.25 -0.22
CA LEU A 104 6.99 11.91 0.45
C LEU A 104 6.31 10.94 1.43
N GLY A 105 6.33 11.30 2.71
CA GLY A 105 5.73 10.48 3.77
C GLY A 105 6.64 9.41 4.37
N LEU A 106 7.85 9.22 3.85
CA LEU A 106 8.84 8.35 4.50
C LEU A 106 9.36 9.02 5.77
N GLU A 107 9.55 8.21 6.82
CA GLU A 107 10.17 8.69 8.05
C GLU A 107 11.65 9.01 7.80
N GLY A 108 12.08 10.21 8.17
CA GLY A 108 13.44 10.66 7.92
C GLY A 108 13.90 11.74 8.90
N LYS A 109 15.18 12.13 8.76
CA LYS A 109 15.76 13.24 9.52
C LYS A 109 15.13 14.56 9.07
N SER A 110 15.07 15.53 9.97
CA SER A 110 14.53 16.90 9.69
C SER A 110 15.23 17.63 8.55
N VAL A 111 16.41 17.18 8.13
CA VAL A 111 17.15 17.70 6.97
C VAL A 111 17.36 16.54 6.00
N LEU A 112 16.74 16.64 4.84
CA LEU A 112 16.86 15.69 3.74
C LEU A 112 18.12 15.99 2.92
N ASP A 113 18.98 14.98 2.78
CA ASP A 113 20.08 15.04 1.80
C ASP A 113 19.56 14.51 0.46
N MET A 114 19.09 15.43 -0.39
CA MET A 114 18.54 15.09 -1.71
C MET A 114 19.55 14.38 -2.62
N LYS A 115 20.86 14.60 -2.45
CA LYS A 115 21.88 13.90 -3.25
C LYS A 115 21.90 12.41 -2.90
N LYS A 116 21.83 12.11 -1.61
CA LYS A 116 21.77 10.73 -1.14
C LYS A 116 20.45 10.06 -1.58
N VAL A 117 19.33 10.76 -1.45
CA VAL A 117 18.03 10.27 -1.92
C VAL A 117 18.06 9.89 -3.40
N VAL A 118 18.59 10.77 -4.25
CA VAL A 118 18.71 10.50 -5.69
C VAL A 118 19.60 9.27 -5.94
N GLN A 119 20.70 9.13 -5.21
CA GLN A 119 21.58 7.97 -5.34
C GLN A 119 20.87 6.68 -4.92
N ASP A 120 20.18 6.67 -3.77
CA ASP A 120 19.43 5.50 -3.28
C ASP A 120 18.34 5.08 -4.28
N ILE A 121 17.63 6.06 -4.90
CA ILE A 121 16.64 5.80 -5.95
C ILE A 121 17.31 5.21 -7.19
N GLN A 122 18.44 5.75 -7.63
CA GLN A 122 19.17 5.24 -8.79
C GLN A 122 19.62 3.79 -8.59
N GLU A 123 20.14 3.43 -7.42
CA GLU A 123 20.52 2.06 -7.11
C GLU A 123 19.32 1.09 -7.22
N VAL A 124 18.13 1.52 -6.75
CA VAL A 124 16.90 0.72 -6.86
C VAL A 124 16.45 0.61 -8.32
N THR A 125 16.40 1.71 -9.06
CA THR A 125 15.95 1.72 -10.46
C THR A 125 16.88 0.89 -11.37
N GLU A 126 18.19 0.99 -11.18
CA GLU A 126 19.17 0.15 -11.89
C GLU A 126 19.00 -1.33 -11.58
N ARG A 127 18.79 -1.67 -10.30
CA ARG A 127 18.59 -3.06 -9.85
C ARG A 127 17.38 -3.72 -10.51
N TYR A 128 16.31 -2.97 -10.73
CA TYR A 128 15.06 -3.47 -11.32
C TYR A 128 14.90 -3.15 -12.81
N GLY A 129 15.86 -2.45 -13.41
CA GLY A 129 15.86 -2.11 -14.83
C GLY A 129 14.84 -1.04 -15.21
N PHE A 130 14.55 -0.10 -14.30
CA PHE A 130 13.67 1.03 -14.59
C PHE A 130 14.47 2.24 -15.06
N GLU A 131 13.96 2.96 -16.04
CA GLU A 131 14.48 4.26 -16.46
C GLU A 131 13.66 5.37 -15.82
N LEU A 132 14.25 6.11 -14.87
CA LEU A 132 13.58 7.18 -14.15
C LEU A 132 14.51 8.41 -14.07
N ASP A 133 14.06 9.54 -14.62
CA ASP A 133 14.67 10.84 -14.31
C ASP A 133 14.13 11.36 -12.98
N THR A 134 14.93 11.24 -11.95
CA THR A 134 14.59 11.63 -10.58
C THR A 134 14.29 13.13 -10.42
N ASN A 135 14.81 13.97 -11.33
CA ASN A 135 14.63 15.43 -11.31
C ASN A 135 13.43 15.89 -12.14
N GLN A 136 12.87 15.02 -12.98
CA GLN A 136 11.69 15.36 -13.78
C GLN A 136 10.48 15.59 -12.88
N LYS A 137 9.74 16.66 -13.14
CA LYS A 137 8.49 16.94 -12.43
C LYS A 137 7.37 16.04 -12.94
N ILE A 138 6.49 15.64 -12.03
CA ILE A 138 5.41 14.71 -12.35
C ILE A 138 4.49 15.24 -13.44
N TYR A 139 4.20 16.53 -13.49
CA TYR A 139 3.34 17.09 -14.54
C TYR A 139 3.95 16.96 -15.96
N ASP A 140 5.28 16.89 -16.09
CA ASP A 140 5.99 16.70 -17.36
C ASP A 140 6.14 15.21 -17.73
N MET A 141 5.76 14.29 -16.87
CA MET A 141 5.84 12.85 -17.11
C MET A 141 4.67 12.33 -17.93
N SER A 142 4.94 11.42 -18.84
CA SER A 142 3.92 10.62 -19.51
C SER A 142 3.20 9.69 -18.52
N VAL A 143 2.02 9.20 -18.90
CA VAL A 143 1.27 8.23 -18.08
C VAL A 143 2.10 6.97 -17.80
N SER A 144 2.85 6.50 -18.79
CA SER A 144 3.73 5.32 -18.65
C SER A 144 4.84 5.56 -17.62
N GLN A 145 5.48 6.74 -17.66
CA GLN A 145 6.52 7.09 -16.68
C GLN A 145 5.96 7.22 -15.25
N LYS A 146 4.70 7.65 -15.11
CA LYS A 146 4.02 7.72 -13.80
C LYS A 146 3.66 6.34 -13.23
N GLN A 147 3.69 5.30 -14.07
CA GLN A 147 3.39 3.91 -13.69
C GLN A 147 4.63 3.11 -13.29
N THR A 148 5.80 3.59 -13.63
CA THR A 148 7.09 3.00 -13.25
C THR A 148 7.44 3.31 -11.80
#